data_1701da080f4e43d7484f57d45828a715
#
_entry.id   1701da080f4e43d7484f57d45828a715
#
_cell.length_a   1.000
_cell.length_b   1.000
_cell.length_c   1.000
_cell.angle_alpha   90.00
_cell.angle_beta   90.00
_cell.angle_gamma   90.00
#
_symmetry.space_group_name_H-M   'P 1'
#
loop_
_entity.id
_entity.type
_entity.pdbx_description
1 polymer ?
#
loop_
_entity_poly.entity_id
_entity_poly.type
_entity_poly.pdbx_seq_one_letter_code
_entity_poly.pdbx_strand_id
1 'polypeptide(L)'
;MGKMTDIQYEKYRTLIYQNFGIHFAPQKREIVVTKVDKLMRKYNLTSYDEYYQLLTKGANGEYWAEFADEITIHQTNFFRENNHFEFIRTQLRFILETNSRILETNEIRVWSAGCSTGEEPYTLAMVLKEWLPSEVNIRILATDVSGRSVATAQRGVYPATIKKDMDPYFLMEYFTRSGEHYQVKPEVKELITFRLFNLMDPFPFKNNFDIIFCRNVMIYFDAQVQLDLVKKFHDYLGRGGLLFIGHSESLINKQYTFKYIQPTVYQKEK
;
A
#
# COMPACT_ATOMS: atom_id res chain seq x y z
N MET A 1 21.48 28.27 -0.69
CA MET A 1 20.05 28.08 -0.38
C MET A 1 19.77 28.64 1.00
N GLY A 2 18.79 29.53 1.18
CA GLY A 2 18.36 30.04 2.49
C GLY A 2 17.70 28.92 3.32
N LYS A 3 17.49 29.17 4.64
CA LYS A 3 16.71 28.26 5.46
C LYS A 3 15.22 28.43 5.18
N MET A 4 14.45 27.34 5.14
CA MET A 4 12.98 27.36 5.03
C MET A 4 12.39 28.08 6.23
N THR A 5 11.60 29.12 6.00
CA THR A 5 10.88 29.87 7.04
C THR A 5 9.71 29.05 7.60
N ASP A 6 9.13 29.48 8.75
CA ASP A 6 7.96 28.80 9.32
C ASP A 6 6.74 28.93 8.41
N ILE A 7 6.56 30.06 7.76
CA ILE A 7 5.46 30.25 6.79
C ILE A 7 5.60 29.31 5.59
N GLN A 8 6.80 29.15 5.07
CA GLN A 8 7.07 28.22 3.95
C GLN A 8 6.83 26.76 4.39
N TYR A 9 7.32 26.38 5.57
CA TYR A 9 7.10 25.05 6.13
C TYR A 9 5.59 24.73 6.24
N GLU A 10 4.79 25.65 6.79
CA GLU A 10 3.35 25.46 6.92
C GLU A 10 2.64 25.31 5.55
N LYS A 11 3.08 26.01 4.53
CA LYS A 11 2.60 25.81 3.14
C LYS A 11 2.83 24.37 2.67
N TYR A 12 4.08 23.86 2.81
CA TYR A 12 4.42 22.48 2.40
C TYR A 12 3.69 21.44 3.26
N ARG A 13 3.64 21.64 4.57
CA ARG A 13 2.92 20.75 5.49
C ARG A 13 1.43 20.64 5.12
N THR A 14 0.79 21.77 4.84
CA THR A 14 -0.61 21.83 4.41
C THR A 14 -0.81 21.16 3.06
N LEU A 15 0.09 21.40 2.09
CA LEU A 15 0.05 20.76 0.78
C LEU A 15 0.14 19.22 0.90
N ILE A 16 1.06 18.72 1.73
CA ILE A 16 1.24 17.29 1.97
C ILE A 16 -0.01 16.69 2.63
N TYR A 17 -0.52 17.36 3.65
CA TYR A 17 -1.73 16.88 4.36
C TYR A 17 -2.94 16.82 3.43
N GLN A 18 -3.23 17.88 2.71
CA GLN A 18 -4.41 17.96 1.83
C GLN A 18 -4.38 16.93 0.71
N ASN A 19 -3.20 16.61 0.19
CA ASN A 19 -3.09 15.72 -0.97
C ASN A 19 -2.78 14.28 -0.62
N PHE A 20 -2.06 14.01 0.46
CA PHE A 20 -1.62 12.65 0.82
C PHE A 20 -2.16 12.18 2.17
N GLY A 21 -2.87 13.03 2.94
CA GLY A 21 -3.33 12.71 4.29
C GLY A 21 -2.21 12.63 5.33
N ILE A 22 -0.95 12.79 4.93
CA ILE A 22 0.21 12.62 5.81
C ILE A 22 0.31 13.78 6.78
N HIS A 23 0.26 13.47 8.07
CA HIS A 23 0.40 14.44 9.15
C HIS A 23 1.84 14.49 9.66
N PHE A 24 2.53 15.60 9.41
CA PHE A 24 3.83 15.87 10.01
C PHE A 24 3.66 16.73 11.27
N ALA A 25 3.96 16.13 12.43
CA ALA A 25 4.03 16.86 13.68
C ALA A 25 5.17 17.91 13.63
N PRO A 26 5.09 19.05 14.37
CA PRO A 26 6.11 20.11 14.33
C PRO A 26 7.54 19.61 14.55
N GLN A 27 7.72 18.59 15.39
CA GLN A 27 9.03 17.97 15.70
C GLN A 27 9.64 17.26 14.49
N LYS A 28 8.84 16.91 13.48
CA LYS A 28 9.29 16.24 12.23
C LYS A 28 9.61 17.22 11.09
N ARG A 29 9.69 18.54 11.40
CA ARG A 29 10.00 19.60 10.42
C ARG A 29 11.21 19.28 9.55
N GLU A 30 12.31 18.84 10.15
CA GLU A 30 13.56 18.56 9.45
C GLU A 30 13.41 17.47 8.37
N ILE A 31 12.47 16.56 8.53
CA ILE A 31 12.18 15.53 7.52
C ILE A 31 11.63 16.19 6.25
N VAL A 32 10.64 17.07 6.39
CA VAL A 32 10.04 17.78 5.26
C VAL A 32 11.07 18.67 4.58
N VAL A 33 11.82 19.44 5.38
CA VAL A 33 12.88 20.34 4.86
C VAL A 33 13.90 19.55 4.04
N THR A 34 14.43 18.46 4.59
CA THR A 34 15.43 17.60 3.92
C THR A 34 14.93 17.04 2.61
N LYS A 35 13.67 16.59 2.57
CA LYS A 35 13.05 16.03 1.37
C LYS A 35 12.82 17.11 0.30
N VAL A 36 12.32 18.27 0.68
CA VAL A 36 12.14 19.42 -0.23
C VAL A 36 13.49 19.93 -0.74
N ASP A 37 14.49 20.07 0.13
CA ASP A 37 15.84 20.49 -0.25
C ASP A 37 16.49 19.56 -1.27
N LYS A 38 16.28 18.25 -1.13
CA LYS A 38 16.78 17.25 -2.07
C LYS A 38 16.19 17.46 -3.48
N LEU A 39 14.89 17.71 -3.57
CA LEU A 39 14.20 17.96 -4.83
C LEU A 39 14.60 19.31 -5.43
N MET A 40 14.69 20.37 -4.63
CA MET A 40 15.14 21.67 -5.09
C MET A 40 16.55 21.61 -5.68
N ARG A 41 17.47 20.88 -5.02
CA ARG A 41 18.83 20.66 -5.57
C ARG A 41 18.80 19.94 -6.90
N LYS A 42 17.95 18.90 -7.02
CA LYS A 42 17.79 18.15 -8.29
C LYS A 42 17.40 19.06 -9.46
N TYR A 43 16.52 20.04 -9.17
CA TYR A 43 16.01 20.97 -10.20
C TYR A 43 16.76 22.30 -10.26
N ASN A 44 17.90 22.43 -9.56
CA ASN A 44 18.69 23.65 -9.47
C ASN A 44 17.88 24.88 -9.01
N LEU A 45 16.90 24.67 -8.14
CA LEU A 45 16.08 25.74 -7.58
C LEU A 45 16.69 26.24 -6.26
N THR A 46 16.55 27.55 -6.02
CA THR A 46 17.08 28.20 -4.81
C THR A 46 16.00 28.80 -3.91
N SER A 47 14.75 28.88 -4.41
CA SER A 47 13.60 29.46 -3.73
C SER A 47 12.53 28.40 -3.42
N TYR A 48 12.19 28.24 -2.13
CA TYR A 48 11.08 27.38 -1.70
C TYR A 48 9.72 27.83 -2.27
N ASP A 49 9.49 29.13 -2.41
CA ASP A 49 8.23 29.64 -2.96
C ASP A 49 8.14 29.36 -4.47
N GLU A 50 9.25 29.42 -5.22
CA GLU A 50 9.30 29.01 -6.62
C GLU A 50 8.95 27.52 -6.77
N TYR A 51 9.59 26.63 -5.99
CA TYR A 51 9.30 25.21 -6.05
C TYR A 51 7.85 24.91 -5.65
N TYR A 52 7.32 25.58 -4.63
CA TYR A 52 5.91 25.46 -4.23
C TYR A 52 4.96 25.84 -5.38
N GLN A 53 5.28 26.90 -6.14
CA GLN A 53 4.48 27.30 -7.30
C GLN A 53 4.53 26.25 -8.43
N LEU A 54 5.69 25.63 -8.68
CA LEU A 54 5.81 24.54 -9.65
C LEU A 54 4.95 23.33 -9.25
N LEU A 55 4.92 22.98 -7.96
CA LEU A 55 4.06 21.92 -7.45
C LEU A 55 2.56 22.22 -7.60
N THR A 56 2.15 23.46 -7.31
CA THR A 56 0.73 23.82 -7.29
C THR A 56 0.16 24.18 -8.66
N LYS A 57 0.96 24.75 -9.56
CA LYS A 57 0.55 25.09 -10.93
C LYS A 57 0.58 23.90 -11.89
N GLY A 58 1.40 22.89 -11.58
CA GLY A 58 1.59 21.69 -12.40
C GLY A 58 1.20 20.40 -11.68
N ALA A 59 0.09 20.39 -10.94
CA ALA A 59 -0.30 19.31 -10.00
C ALA A 59 -0.31 17.87 -10.57
N ASN A 60 -0.18 17.69 -11.89
CA ASN A 60 -0.05 16.38 -12.55
C ASN A 60 1.26 16.26 -13.35
N GLY A 61 2.22 17.14 -13.14
CA GLY A 61 3.50 17.13 -13.84
C GLY A 61 4.59 16.32 -13.13
N GLU A 62 5.78 16.29 -13.75
CA GLU A 62 6.97 15.60 -13.24
C GLU A 62 7.35 16.03 -11.81
N TYR A 63 7.29 17.34 -11.51
CA TYR A 63 7.58 17.86 -10.17
C TYR A 63 6.66 17.27 -9.10
N TRP A 64 5.39 17.10 -9.42
CA TRP A 64 4.41 16.53 -8.50
C TRP A 64 4.63 15.04 -8.27
N ALA A 65 4.88 14.28 -9.33
CA ALA A 65 5.15 12.86 -9.24
C ALA A 65 6.39 12.58 -8.36
N GLU A 66 7.47 13.32 -8.58
CA GLU A 66 8.68 13.17 -7.77
C GLU A 66 8.52 13.68 -6.34
N PHE A 67 7.69 14.70 -6.13
CA PHE A 67 7.35 15.15 -4.78
C PHE A 67 6.59 14.07 -4.02
N ALA A 68 5.60 13.43 -4.65
CA ALA A 68 4.88 12.30 -4.08
C ALA A 68 5.84 11.14 -3.73
N ASP A 69 6.73 10.78 -4.66
CA ASP A 69 7.74 9.74 -4.45
C ASP A 69 8.70 10.05 -3.28
N GLU A 70 9.06 11.30 -3.10
CA GLU A 70 10.02 11.67 -2.05
C GLU A 70 9.34 11.83 -0.68
N ILE A 71 8.10 12.36 -0.64
CA ILE A 71 7.39 12.61 0.63
C ILE A 71 6.94 11.32 1.28
N THR A 72 6.58 10.31 0.51
CA THR A 72 6.12 9.01 1.03
C THR A 72 7.27 8.16 1.56
N ILE A 73 6.94 7.15 2.38
CA ILE A 73 7.90 6.23 3.00
C ILE A 73 7.58 4.83 2.50
N HIS A 74 8.60 4.16 1.92
CA HIS A 74 8.41 2.91 1.16
C HIS A 74 9.13 1.71 1.76
N GLN A 75 9.25 1.66 3.11
CA GLN A 75 9.88 0.51 3.76
C GLN A 75 8.95 -0.70 3.76
N THR A 76 9.33 -1.76 3.05
CA THR A 76 8.60 -3.02 2.96
C THR A 76 9.57 -4.19 2.80
N ASN A 77 9.11 -5.41 3.03
CA ASN A 77 9.82 -6.65 2.76
C ASN A 77 8.83 -7.80 2.52
N PHE A 78 9.31 -8.86 1.89
CA PHE A 78 8.51 -10.07 1.70
C PHE A 78 8.12 -10.68 3.07
N PHE A 79 6.91 -11.24 3.15
CA PHE A 79 6.36 -11.86 4.36
C PHE A 79 6.39 -10.97 5.61
N ARG A 80 6.41 -9.62 5.45
CA ARG A 80 6.30 -8.68 6.56
C ARG A 80 5.04 -8.99 7.39
N GLU A 81 5.21 -9.12 8.73
CA GLU A 81 4.12 -9.48 9.64
C GLU A 81 3.46 -10.82 9.23
N ASN A 82 4.28 -11.87 9.13
CA ASN A 82 3.93 -13.17 8.56
C ASN A 82 2.68 -13.84 9.16
N ASN A 83 2.32 -13.48 10.40
CA ASN A 83 1.09 -13.96 11.06
C ASN A 83 -0.18 -13.65 10.26
N HIS A 84 -0.21 -12.59 9.44
CA HIS A 84 -1.34 -12.28 8.57
C HIS A 84 -1.48 -13.31 7.43
N PHE A 85 -0.36 -13.73 6.84
CA PHE A 85 -0.36 -14.74 5.78
C PHE A 85 -0.68 -16.12 6.35
N GLU A 86 -0.18 -16.45 7.54
CA GLU A 86 -0.57 -17.67 8.25
C GLU A 86 -2.07 -17.70 8.63
N PHE A 87 -2.62 -16.54 9.01
CA PHE A 87 -4.07 -16.45 9.24
C PHE A 87 -4.84 -16.71 7.93
N ILE A 88 -4.44 -16.11 6.81
CA ILE A 88 -5.07 -16.40 5.51
C ILE A 88 -4.99 -17.90 5.24
N ARG A 89 -3.83 -18.52 5.33
CA ARG A 89 -3.63 -19.95 5.11
C ARG A 89 -4.61 -20.81 5.90
N THR A 90 -4.79 -20.51 7.19
CA THR A 90 -5.66 -21.29 8.08
C THR A 90 -7.15 -21.00 7.87
N GLN A 91 -7.51 -19.82 7.37
CA GLN A 91 -8.90 -19.39 7.18
C GLN A 91 -9.40 -19.49 5.74
N LEU A 92 -8.53 -19.77 4.75
CA LEU A 92 -8.90 -19.79 3.33
C LEU A 92 -10.10 -20.71 3.05
N ARG A 93 -10.07 -21.93 3.61
CA ARG A 93 -11.17 -22.86 3.44
C ARG A 93 -12.50 -22.29 3.94
N PHE A 94 -12.50 -21.70 5.13
CA PHE A 94 -13.69 -21.05 5.69
C PHE A 94 -14.15 -19.87 4.86
N ILE A 95 -13.21 -19.04 4.38
CA ILE A 95 -13.50 -17.90 3.50
C ILE A 95 -14.18 -18.37 2.22
N LEU A 96 -13.66 -19.42 1.58
CA LEU A 96 -14.23 -19.99 0.36
C LEU A 96 -15.64 -20.56 0.60
N GLU A 97 -15.84 -21.33 1.67
CA GLU A 97 -17.09 -22.01 1.96
C GLU A 97 -18.21 -21.05 2.45
N THR A 98 -17.87 -19.89 2.97
CA THR A 98 -18.85 -18.95 3.56
C THR A 98 -19.10 -17.69 2.72
N ASN A 99 -18.27 -17.40 1.73
CA ASN A 99 -18.44 -16.24 0.86
C ASN A 99 -19.24 -16.64 -0.40
N SER A 100 -20.55 -16.31 -0.40
CA SER A 100 -21.45 -16.64 -1.52
C SER A 100 -20.96 -16.14 -2.87
N ARG A 101 -20.34 -14.96 -2.92
CA ARG A 101 -19.79 -14.42 -4.17
C ARG A 101 -18.65 -15.28 -4.71
N ILE A 102 -17.73 -15.73 -3.85
CA ILE A 102 -16.62 -16.59 -4.27
C ILE A 102 -17.18 -17.93 -4.77
N LEU A 103 -18.17 -18.50 -4.07
CA LEU A 103 -18.83 -19.74 -4.50
C LEU A 103 -19.51 -19.60 -5.87
N GLU A 104 -20.12 -18.45 -6.15
CA GLU A 104 -20.83 -18.21 -7.43
C GLU A 104 -19.85 -17.90 -8.57
N THR A 105 -18.73 -17.20 -8.29
CA THR A 105 -17.86 -16.67 -9.34
C THR A 105 -16.55 -17.45 -9.50
N ASN A 106 -16.21 -18.30 -8.56
CA ASN A 106 -14.89 -18.95 -8.47
C ASN A 106 -13.74 -17.93 -8.52
N GLU A 107 -13.94 -16.74 -7.94
CA GLU A 107 -12.95 -15.65 -7.98
C GLU A 107 -12.76 -15.04 -6.60
N ILE A 108 -11.51 -14.87 -6.18
CA ILE A 108 -11.13 -14.09 -4.98
C ILE A 108 -10.51 -12.76 -5.39
N ARG A 109 -11.00 -11.66 -4.83
CA ARG A 109 -10.53 -10.30 -5.06
C ARG A 109 -9.84 -9.74 -3.86
N VAL A 110 -8.56 -9.41 -4.02
CA VAL A 110 -7.72 -8.86 -2.96
C VAL A 110 -7.20 -7.49 -3.36
N TRP A 111 -7.14 -6.56 -2.42
CA TRP A 111 -6.53 -5.26 -2.62
C TRP A 111 -5.38 -5.04 -1.63
N SER A 112 -4.19 -4.79 -2.15
CA SER A 112 -3.03 -4.30 -1.41
C SER A 112 -2.98 -2.77 -1.59
N ALA A 113 -3.43 -2.04 -0.57
CA ALA A 113 -3.58 -0.59 -0.55
C ALA A 113 -2.35 0.05 0.12
N GLY A 114 -1.48 0.68 -0.66
CA GLY A 114 -0.15 1.13 -0.25
C GLY A 114 0.90 0.02 -0.44
N CYS A 115 0.96 -0.54 -1.66
CA CYS A 115 1.75 -1.74 -1.98
C CYS A 115 3.26 -1.50 -2.05
N SER A 116 3.73 -0.25 -1.98
CA SER A 116 5.13 0.12 -2.10
C SER A 116 5.81 -0.56 -3.31
N THR A 117 6.99 -1.12 -3.13
CA THR A 117 7.77 -1.78 -4.19
C THR A 117 7.31 -3.19 -4.54
N GLY A 118 6.17 -3.64 -4.01
CA GLY A 118 5.44 -4.82 -4.49
C GLY A 118 5.64 -6.10 -3.67
N GLU A 119 6.43 -6.09 -2.61
CA GLU A 119 6.71 -7.28 -1.79
C GLU A 119 5.43 -7.87 -1.17
N GLU A 120 4.51 -7.00 -0.70
CA GLU A 120 3.24 -7.44 -0.12
C GLU A 120 2.31 -8.10 -1.14
N PRO A 121 1.96 -7.48 -2.29
CA PRO A 121 1.07 -8.13 -3.26
C PRO A 121 1.68 -9.38 -3.89
N TYR A 122 3.00 -9.47 -4.05
CA TYR A 122 3.65 -10.70 -4.48
C TYR A 122 3.59 -11.80 -3.41
N THR A 123 3.77 -11.45 -2.13
CA THR A 123 3.56 -12.40 -1.03
C THR A 123 2.14 -12.92 -1.02
N LEU A 124 1.13 -12.04 -1.17
CA LEU A 124 -0.28 -12.42 -1.27
C LEU A 124 -0.52 -13.36 -2.45
N ALA A 125 0.04 -13.05 -3.63
CA ALA A 125 -0.12 -13.89 -4.81
C ALA A 125 0.46 -15.30 -4.61
N MET A 126 1.67 -15.40 -4.04
CA MET A 126 2.32 -16.68 -3.74
C MET A 126 1.52 -17.50 -2.73
N VAL A 127 1.12 -16.87 -1.63
CA VAL A 127 0.32 -17.49 -0.56
C VAL A 127 -1.03 -18.01 -1.07
N LEU A 128 -1.73 -17.20 -1.84
CA LEU A 128 -3.03 -17.59 -2.40
C LEU A 128 -2.87 -18.69 -3.45
N LYS A 129 -1.86 -18.59 -4.33
CA LYS A 129 -1.59 -19.61 -5.35
C LYS A 129 -1.22 -20.97 -4.75
N GLU A 130 -0.52 -20.98 -3.62
CA GLU A 130 -0.09 -22.20 -2.94
C GLU A 130 -1.25 -22.93 -2.25
N TRP A 131 -2.21 -22.19 -1.69
CA TRP A 131 -3.21 -22.79 -0.80
C TRP A 131 -4.65 -22.75 -1.31
N LEU A 132 -4.92 -22.04 -2.40
CA LEU A 132 -6.23 -22.09 -3.06
C LEU A 132 -6.32 -23.28 -4.04
N PRO A 133 -7.51 -23.87 -4.21
CA PRO A 133 -7.77 -24.76 -5.33
C PRO A 133 -7.46 -24.09 -6.67
N SER A 134 -6.92 -24.85 -7.62
CA SER A 134 -6.50 -24.33 -8.95
C SER A 134 -7.65 -23.70 -9.75
N GLU A 135 -8.89 -24.07 -9.42
CA GLU A 135 -10.12 -23.56 -10.05
C GLU A 135 -10.46 -22.15 -9.61
N VAL A 136 -9.92 -21.69 -8.48
CA VAL A 136 -10.20 -20.34 -7.95
C VAL A 136 -9.34 -19.30 -8.66
N ASN A 137 -9.99 -18.38 -9.34
CA ASN A 137 -9.31 -17.28 -10.03
C ASN A 137 -8.88 -16.20 -9.02
N ILE A 138 -7.59 -15.93 -8.96
CA ILE A 138 -7.00 -14.94 -8.07
C ILE A 138 -6.89 -13.60 -8.78
N ARG A 139 -7.44 -12.53 -8.20
CA ARG A 139 -7.34 -11.17 -8.70
C ARG A 139 -6.82 -10.24 -7.59
N ILE A 140 -5.62 -9.74 -7.77
CA ILE A 140 -5.00 -8.81 -6.82
C ILE A 140 -4.89 -7.44 -7.47
N LEU A 141 -5.50 -6.43 -6.86
CA LEU A 141 -5.21 -5.03 -7.14
C LEU A 141 -4.13 -4.57 -6.17
N ALA A 142 -3.07 -3.97 -6.69
CA ALA A 142 -2.00 -3.39 -5.89
C ALA A 142 -1.85 -1.91 -6.24
N THR A 143 -1.96 -1.03 -5.26
CA THR A 143 -1.95 0.41 -5.49
C THR A 143 -0.99 1.13 -4.57
N ASP A 144 -0.33 2.16 -5.09
CA ASP A 144 0.50 3.08 -4.32
C ASP A 144 0.43 4.48 -4.93
N VAL A 145 0.70 5.51 -4.12
CA VAL A 145 0.74 6.90 -4.56
C VAL A 145 2.06 7.26 -5.23
N SER A 146 3.10 6.45 -5.03
CA SER A 146 4.42 6.61 -5.64
C SER A 146 4.51 5.90 -6.99
N GLY A 147 4.70 6.68 -8.04
CA GLY A 147 4.94 6.14 -9.40
C GLY A 147 6.21 5.30 -9.49
N ARG A 148 7.27 5.70 -8.79
CA ARG A 148 8.53 4.96 -8.71
C ARG A 148 8.34 3.59 -8.05
N SER A 149 7.59 3.54 -6.96
CA SER A 149 7.26 2.29 -6.26
C SER A 149 6.46 1.35 -7.15
N VAL A 150 5.40 1.84 -7.78
CA VAL A 150 4.57 1.06 -8.72
C VAL A 150 5.41 0.54 -9.89
N ALA A 151 6.27 1.36 -10.48
CA ALA A 151 7.15 0.92 -11.58
C ALA A 151 8.14 -0.16 -11.12
N THR A 152 8.66 -0.08 -9.89
CA THR A 152 9.53 -1.11 -9.31
C THR A 152 8.76 -2.40 -9.07
N ALA A 153 7.57 -2.31 -8.49
CA ALA A 153 6.67 -3.45 -8.29
C ALA A 153 6.32 -4.16 -9.62
N GLN A 154 5.98 -3.42 -10.65
CA GLN A 154 5.69 -3.96 -11.98
C GLN A 154 6.88 -4.71 -12.60
N ARG A 155 8.11 -4.20 -12.41
CA ARG A 155 9.32 -4.94 -12.86
C ARG A 155 9.45 -6.27 -12.13
N GLY A 156 9.16 -6.32 -10.84
CA GLY A 156 9.25 -7.52 -10.01
C GLY A 156 10.67 -8.08 -9.95
N VAL A 157 11.68 -7.20 -9.89
CA VAL A 157 13.10 -7.56 -9.80
C VAL A 157 13.66 -7.04 -8.50
N TYR A 158 14.19 -7.94 -7.68
CA TYR A 158 14.65 -7.65 -6.33
C TYR A 158 16.09 -8.09 -6.10
N PRO A 159 16.87 -7.44 -5.23
CA PRO A 159 18.22 -7.84 -4.91
C PRO A 159 18.25 -9.20 -4.18
N ALA A 160 19.38 -9.90 -4.26
CA ALA A 160 19.55 -11.21 -3.62
C ALA A 160 19.35 -11.20 -2.10
N THR A 161 19.33 -10.02 -1.47
CA THR A 161 19.08 -9.88 -0.03
C THR A 161 17.67 -10.31 0.39
N ILE A 162 16.68 -10.39 -0.53
CA ILE A 162 15.31 -10.85 -0.23
C ILE A 162 15.26 -12.30 0.28
N LYS A 163 16.28 -13.10 -0.02
CA LYS A 163 16.37 -14.50 0.45
C LYS A 163 16.29 -14.68 1.96
N LYS A 164 16.58 -13.63 2.74
CA LYS A 164 16.47 -13.65 4.19
C LYS A 164 15.06 -13.41 4.72
N ASP A 165 14.17 -12.93 3.85
CA ASP A 165 12.82 -12.49 4.21
C ASP A 165 11.76 -13.58 3.94
N MET A 166 12.13 -14.70 3.29
CA MET A 166 11.20 -15.76 2.93
C MET A 166 11.80 -17.16 3.02
N ASP A 167 10.93 -18.16 3.14
CA ASP A 167 11.31 -19.57 3.06
C ASP A 167 11.97 -19.86 1.70
N PRO A 168 13.07 -20.63 1.66
CA PRO A 168 13.71 -21.05 0.41
C PRO A 168 12.76 -21.70 -0.62
N TYR A 169 11.71 -22.37 -0.18
CA TYR A 169 10.69 -22.93 -1.04
C TYR A 169 10.05 -21.86 -1.92
N PHE A 170 9.53 -20.77 -1.34
CA PHE A 170 8.90 -19.67 -2.10
C PHE A 170 9.88 -19.03 -3.08
N LEU A 171 11.14 -18.90 -2.69
CA LEU A 171 12.16 -18.34 -3.56
C LEU A 171 12.45 -19.22 -4.77
N MET A 172 12.52 -20.53 -4.60
CA MET A 172 12.75 -21.49 -5.68
C MET A 172 11.52 -21.62 -6.57
N GLU A 173 10.33 -21.70 -5.98
CA GLU A 173 9.08 -21.92 -6.70
C GLU A 173 8.64 -20.71 -7.51
N TYR A 174 8.79 -19.48 -6.97
CA TYR A 174 8.15 -18.29 -7.56
C TYR A 174 9.11 -17.24 -8.12
N PHE A 175 10.41 -17.48 -8.04
CA PHE A 175 11.40 -16.56 -8.59
C PHE A 175 12.37 -17.28 -9.54
N THR A 176 12.91 -16.51 -10.48
CA THR A 176 14.06 -16.91 -11.30
C THR A 176 15.27 -16.09 -10.88
N ARG A 177 16.38 -16.75 -10.57
CA ARG A 177 17.63 -16.05 -10.22
C ARG A 177 18.30 -15.52 -11.49
N SER A 178 18.73 -14.26 -11.46
CA SER A 178 19.49 -13.61 -12.53
C SER A 178 20.65 -12.82 -11.90
N GLY A 179 21.82 -13.44 -11.83
CA GLY A 179 22.99 -12.86 -11.17
C GLY A 179 22.75 -12.55 -9.69
N GLU A 180 22.89 -11.27 -9.34
CA GLU A 180 22.65 -10.74 -7.99
C GLU A 180 21.19 -10.34 -7.73
N HIS A 181 20.26 -10.74 -8.59
CA HIS A 181 18.85 -10.41 -8.48
C HIS A 181 17.97 -11.64 -8.58
N TYR A 182 16.76 -11.50 -8.06
CA TYR A 182 15.65 -12.44 -8.24
C TYR A 182 14.51 -11.73 -8.97
N GLN A 183 13.98 -12.37 -9.98
CA GLN A 183 12.84 -11.89 -10.76
C GLN A 183 11.62 -12.76 -10.46
N VAL A 184 10.50 -12.13 -10.12
CA VAL A 184 9.22 -12.82 -9.93
C VAL A 184 8.80 -13.45 -11.25
N LYS A 185 8.40 -14.73 -11.21
CA LYS A 185 7.95 -15.47 -12.38
C LYS A 185 6.66 -14.90 -12.99
N PRO A 186 6.44 -15.03 -14.32
CA PRO A 186 5.28 -14.47 -15.02
C PRO A 186 3.94 -14.91 -14.42
N GLU A 187 3.78 -16.17 -14.06
CA GLU A 187 2.57 -16.76 -13.53
C GLU A 187 2.12 -16.17 -12.18
N VAL A 188 3.03 -15.52 -11.44
CA VAL A 188 2.70 -14.76 -10.22
C VAL A 188 2.34 -13.33 -10.58
N LYS A 189 3.08 -12.73 -11.51
CA LYS A 189 2.85 -11.33 -11.94
C LYS A 189 1.49 -11.14 -12.59
N GLU A 190 1.02 -12.11 -13.35
CA GLU A 190 -0.27 -12.10 -14.06
C GLU A 190 -1.48 -12.04 -13.11
N LEU A 191 -1.32 -12.46 -11.84
CA LEU A 191 -2.35 -12.38 -10.81
C LEU A 191 -2.55 -10.96 -10.28
N ILE A 192 -1.62 -10.02 -10.56
CA ILE A 192 -1.56 -8.71 -9.93
C ILE A 192 -1.73 -7.59 -10.96
N THR A 193 -2.65 -6.68 -10.68
CA THR A 193 -2.79 -5.42 -11.43
C THR A 193 -2.23 -4.28 -10.59
N PHE A 194 -1.11 -3.70 -10.99
CA PHE A 194 -0.51 -2.54 -10.33
C PHE A 194 -1.08 -1.23 -10.90
N ARG A 195 -1.44 -0.28 -10.02
CA ARG A 195 -1.97 1.03 -10.40
C ARG A 195 -1.43 2.13 -9.49
N LEU A 196 -1.13 3.28 -10.09
CA LEU A 196 -0.93 4.52 -9.36
C LEU A 196 -2.30 4.95 -8.81
N PHE A 197 -2.40 5.13 -7.50
CA PHE A 197 -3.65 5.53 -6.86
C PHE A 197 -3.39 6.15 -5.49
N ASN A 198 -4.06 7.27 -5.24
CA ASN A 198 -4.01 7.96 -3.96
C ASN A 198 -5.23 7.56 -3.10
N LEU A 199 -5.00 7.06 -1.89
CA LEU A 199 -6.05 6.67 -0.96
C LEU A 199 -6.93 7.85 -0.49
N MET A 200 -6.46 9.09 -0.69
CA MET A 200 -7.26 10.28 -0.42
C MET A 200 -8.34 10.52 -1.46
N ASP A 201 -8.14 10.05 -2.68
CA ASP A 201 -9.10 10.21 -3.79
C ASP A 201 -10.38 9.38 -3.56
N PRO A 202 -11.48 9.72 -4.26
CA PRO A 202 -12.64 8.84 -4.35
C PRO A 202 -12.27 7.49 -4.95
N PHE A 203 -12.78 6.39 -4.37
CA PHE A 203 -12.50 5.06 -4.88
C PHE A 203 -13.32 4.78 -6.15
N PRO A 204 -12.67 4.46 -7.29
CA PRO A 204 -13.36 4.28 -8.57
C PRO A 204 -13.85 2.85 -8.80
N PHE A 205 -13.82 2.00 -7.79
CA PHE A 205 -14.08 0.57 -7.95
C PHE A 205 -15.55 0.27 -8.11
N LYS A 206 -15.88 -0.61 -9.07
CA LYS A 206 -17.25 -1.07 -9.32
C LYS A 206 -17.62 -2.31 -8.51
N ASN A 207 -16.64 -3.05 -8.07
CA ASN A 207 -16.81 -4.34 -7.39
C ASN A 207 -16.16 -4.29 -6.00
N ASN A 208 -16.72 -5.07 -5.08
CA ASN A 208 -16.17 -5.22 -3.75
C ASN A 208 -14.98 -6.19 -3.74
N PHE A 209 -14.15 -6.04 -2.71
CA PHE A 209 -13.04 -6.93 -2.40
C PHE A 209 -13.46 -7.92 -1.31
N ASP A 210 -12.85 -9.10 -1.33
CA ASP A 210 -13.00 -10.11 -0.28
C ASP A 210 -11.98 -9.87 0.83
N ILE A 211 -10.82 -9.35 0.45
CA ILE A 211 -9.71 -9.06 1.36
C ILE A 211 -9.09 -7.69 0.98
N ILE A 212 -8.90 -6.83 1.97
CA ILE A 212 -8.13 -5.58 1.82
C ILE A 212 -6.96 -5.61 2.81
N PHE A 213 -5.75 -5.39 2.29
CA PHE A 213 -4.54 -5.11 3.05
C PHE A 213 -4.25 -3.62 2.97
N CYS A 214 -4.25 -2.94 4.12
CA CYS A 214 -3.77 -1.57 4.26
C CYS A 214 -2.87 -1.52 5.48
N ARG A 215 -1.60 -1.87 5.31
CA ARG A 215 -0.67 -2.11 6.41
C ARG A 215 0.47 -1.10 6.41
N ASN A 216 0.76 -0.55 7.59
CA ASN A 216 1.83 0.42 7.79
C ASN A 216 1.71 1.69 6.93
N VAL A 217 0.49 2.07 6.59
CA VAL A 217 0.12 3.26 5.80
C VAL A 217 -0.58 4.28 6.70
N MET A 218 -1.57 3.84 7.48
CA MET A 218 -2.39 4.71 8.32
C MET A 218 -1.62 5.32 9.50
N ILE A 219 -0.44 4.78 9.85
CA ILE A 219 0.45 5.37 10.87
C ILE A 219 0.90 6.80 10.56
N TYR A 220 0.75 7.23 9.30
CA TYR A 220 1.10 8.57 8.84
C TYR A 220 -0.08 9.53 8.84
N PHE A 221 -1.30 9.04 9.07
CA PHE A 221 -2.54 9.78 9.01
C PHE A 221 -3.00 10.20 10.40
N ASP A 222 -3.69 11.32 10.49
CA ASP A 222 -4.39 11.67 11.73
C ASP A 222 -5.67 10.84 11.92
N ALA A 223 -6.29 10.97 13.09
CA ALA A 223 -7.45 10.19 13.48
C ALA A 223 -8.65 10.36 12.51
N GLN A 224 -8.85 11.59 11.98
CA GLN A 224 -9.97 11.86 11.07
C GLN A 224 -9.75 11.20 9.71
N VAL A 225 -8.55 11.32 9.14
CA VAL A 225 -8.18 10.69 7.87
C VAL A 225 -8.23 9.17 7.98
N GLN A 226 -7.75 8.59 9.11
CA GLN A 226 -7.87 7.15 9.37
C GLN A 226 -9.34 6.72 9.38
N LEU A 227 -10.19 7.49 10.07
CA LEU A 227 -11.61 7.25 10.19
C LEU A 227 -12.29 7.18 8.82
N ASP A 228 -12.06 8.19 8.00
CA ASP A 228 -12.66 8.30 6.67
C ASP A 228 -12.16 7.20 5.72
N LEU A 229 -10.88 6.84 5.82
CA LEU A 229 -10.30 5.78 5.01
C LEU A 229 -10.86 4.40 5.39
N VAL A 230 -10.98 4.10 6.69
CA VAL A 230 -11.54 2.83 7.16
C VAL A 230 -13.01 2.70 6.78
N LYS A 231 -13.77 3.81 6.78
CA LYS A 231 -15.13 3.83 6.26
C LYS A 231 -15.17 3.49 4.76
N LYS A 232 -14.28 4.10 3.95
CA LYS A 232 -14.16 3.74 2.53
C LYS A 232 -13.85 2.24 2.36
N PHE A 233 -12.90 1.68 3.13
CA PHE A 233 -12.62 0.24 3.06
C PHE A 233 -13.82 -0.61 3.43
N HIS A 234 -14.58 -0.22 4.46
CA HIS A 234 -15.82 -0.93 4.82
C HIS A 234 -16.81 -0.94 3.65
N ASP A 235 -17.01 0.21 2.98
CA ASP A 235 -17.95 0.32 1.87
C ASP A 235 -17.56 -0.57 0.68
N TYR A 236 -16.25 -0.75 0.45
CA TYR A 236 -15.71 -1.54 -0.66
C TYR A 236 -15.34 -2.98 -0.31
N LEU A 237 -15.51 -3.42 0.93
CA LEU A 237 -15.46 -4.83 1.30
C LEU A 237 -16.81 -5.51 1.06
N GLY A 238 -16.77 -6.74 0.54
CA GLY A 238 -17.91 -7.64 0.50
C GLY A 238 -18.36 -8.07 1.90
N ARG A 239 -19.56 -8.66 2.01
CA ARG A 239 -20.05 -9.25 3.27
C ARG A 239 -19.08 -10.33 3.75
N GLY A 240 -18.71 -10.29 5.01
CA GLY A 240 -17.72 -11.20 5.59
C GLY A 240 -16.28 -10.96 5.13
N GLY A 241 -16.04 -9.93 4.30
CA GLY A 241 -14.70 -9.57 3.84
C GLY A 241 -13.78 -9.11 4.96
N LEU A 242 -12.48 -9.30 4.76
CA LEU A 242 -11.45 -9.09 5.78
C LEU A 242 -10.63 -7.83 5.49
N LEU A 243 -10.39 -7.05 6.54
CA LEU A 243 -9.44 -5.93 6.54
C LEU A 243 -8.24 -6.27 7.40
N PHE A 244 -7.05 -6.19 6.82
CA PHE A 244 -5.77 -6.33 7.50
C PHE A 244 -5.09 -4.98 7.61
N ILE A 245 -4.63 -4.62 8.81
CA ILE A 245 -3.86 -3.41 9.08
C ILE A 245 -2.50 -3.78 9.69
N GLY A 246 -1.54 -2.85 9.75
CA GLY A 246 -0.20 -3.13 10.30
C GLY A 246 -0.20 -3.24 11.83
N HIS A 247 0.81 -3.91 12.38
CA HIS A 247 0.91 -4.19 13.83
C HIS A 247 0.96 -2.92 14.71
N SER A 248 1.41 -1.79 14.15
CA SER A 248 1.44 -0.50 14.86
C SER A 248 0.15 0.30 14.68
N GLU A 249 -0.86 -0.28 14.04
CA GLU A 249 -2.14 0.35 13.74
C GLU A 249 -3.26 -0.32 14.54
N SER A 250 -4.30 0.46 14.87
CA SER A 250 -5.45 -0.07 15.61
C SER A 250 -6.71 0.68 15.22
N LEU A 251 -7.81 -0.06 15.02
CA LEU A 251 -9.14 0.53 14.85
C LEU A 251 -9.77 0.76 16.23
N ILE A 252 -9.35 1.81 16.92
CA ILE A 252 -9.73 2.05 18.33
C ILE A 252 -11.18 2.51 18.49
N ASN A 253 -11.80 3.06 17.46
CA ASN A 253 -13.14 3.64 17.56
C ASN A 253 -14.23 2.68 17.05
N LYS A 254 -15.13 2.30 17.97
CA LYS A 254 -16.33 1.46 17.78
C LYS A 254 -17.39 2.03 16.80
N GLN A 255 -17.04 3.04 15.99
CA GLN A 255 -17.97 3.64 15.01
C GLN A 255 -18.13 2.81 13.73
N TYR A 256 -17.32 1.75 13.57
CA TYR A 256 -17.38 0.87 12.40
C TYR A 256 -18.01 -0.47 12.75
N THR A 257 -18.82 -0.98 11.85
CA THR A 257 -19.41 -2.31 11.90
C THR A 257 -18.40 -3.40 11.48
N PHE A 258 -17.18 -3.31 12.04
CA PHE A 258 -16.19 -4.35 11.91
C PHE A 258 -16.18 -5.23 13.14
N LYS A 259 -16.30 -6.54 12.93
CA LYS A 259 -16.05 -7.54 13.95
C LYS A 259 -14.53 -7.70 14.11
N TYR A 260 -14.04 -7.52 15.33
CA TYR A 260 -12.67 -7.89 15.68
C TYR A 260 -12.50 -9.42 15.61
N ILE A 261 -11.54 -9.90 14.85
CA ILE A 261 -11.24 -11.34 14.75
C ILE A 261 -10.00 -11.66 15.58
N GLN A 262 -8.91 -10.96 15.36
CA GLN A 262 -7.66 -11.03 16.12
C GLN A 262 -6.88 -9.70 15.96
N PRO A 263 -5.77 -9.49 16.66
CA PRO A 263 -4.97 -8.27 16.49
C PRO A 263 -4.74 -7.96 15.01
N THR A 264 -5.09 -6.74 14.58
CA THR A 264 -4.91 -6.20 13.24
C THR A 264 -5.72 -6.87 12.12
N VAL A 265 -6.64 -7.79 12.45
CA VAL A 265 -7.55 -8.44 11.51
C VAL A 265 -9.01 -8.18 11.91
N TYR A 266 -9.74 -7.63 10.98
CA TYR A 266 -11.13 -7.21 11.16
C TYR A 266 -12.01 -7.78 10.04
N GLN A 267 -13.25 -8.13 10.36
CA GLN A 267 -14.22 -8.66 9.40
C GLN A 267 -15.41 -7.70 9.28
N LYS A 268 -15.82 -7.39 8.05
CA LYS A 268 -17.08 -6.69 7.81
C LYS A 268 -18.25 -7.57 8.25
N GLU A 269 -19.09 -7.08 9.16
CA GLU A 269 -20.30 -7.80 9.56
C GLU A 269 -21.24 -7.99 8.37
N LYS A 270 -22.08 -9.01 8.49
CA LYS A 270 -23.02 -9.43 7.43
C LYS A 270 -24.12 -8.40 7.17
#